data_c6997bf649c155fb325fb12f878f3282
#
_entry.id   c6997bf649c155fb325fb12f878f3282
#
_cell.length_a   1.000
_cell.length_b   1.000
_cell.length_c   1.000
_cell.angle_alpha   90.00
_cell.angle_beta   90.00
_cell.angle_gamma   90.00
#
_symmetry.space_group_name_H-M   'P 1'
#
loop_
_entity.id
_entity.type
_entity.pdbx_description
1 polymer ?
#
loop_
_entity_poly.entity_id
_entity_poly.type
_entity_poly.pdbx_seq_one_letter_code
_entity_poly.pdbx_strand_id
1 'polypeptide(L)'
;MKTKAIRHWAVLGLIAVLAAQAAPAAATSLEISDLFSSMESADITVKGEGAGALQLDLIHDGEKIARRNLVLDGPGTWAIRWPAMQAEEGSYNCCASLRQNQTIVSERCFNFYYGGVEPIRFDVRDFRADSRGMHLAISASDSTVVDIYYMLLEGGKAVYITKEQAVPIAGSYSTPIAKDYAWKQILQKGHIYEGRVKIVELNHNQIRAFMNSFQAVDDASITETYQDETGASATVLGNSRVPFVGYLRFTLYQNGSLLNITEKKTPVLLAGDDETVEITWNGTLEPGIYQLRTVLLSQDGSVMDLEENVIEAEPLQRINATDTAEKSGLPSGLAALAILIAALIRRRR
;
A
#
# COMPACT_ATOMS: atom_id res chain seq x y z
N MET A 1 17.72 -37.41 67.84
CA MET A 1 17.55 -37.81 66.45
C MET A 1 16.09 -37.68 65.99
N LYS A 2 15.47 -36.49 65.88
CA LYS A 2 14.05 -36.39 65.40
C LYS A 2 13.75 -35.17 64.54
N THR A 3 14.74 -34.47 64.00
CA THR A 3 14.53 -33.20 63.28
C THR A 3 14.87 -33.21 61.79
N LYS A 4 15.32 -34.37 61.21
CA LYS A 4 15.68 -34.46 59.80
C LYS A 4 14.55 -34.94 58.85
N ALA A 5 13.52 -35.63 59.36
CA ALA A 5 12.45 -36.21 58.54
C ALA A 5 11.39 -35.20 58.03
N ILE A 6 11.18 -34.10 58.78
CA ILE A 6 10.11 -33.11 58.45
C ILE A 6 10.48 -32.23 57.24
N ARG A 7 11.78 -31.99 56.98
CA ARG A 7 12.23 -31.16 55.88
C ARG A 7 12.04 -31.77 54.47
N HIS A 8 12.03 -33.09 54.37
CA HIS A 8 11.89 -33.77 53.06
C HIS A 8 10.44 -33.85 52.59
N TRP A 9 9.48 -33.87 53.49
CA TRP A 9 8.05 -33.90 53.12
C TRP A 9 7.54 -32.55 52.66
N ALA A 10 8.08 -31.44 53.16
CA ALA A 10 7.72 -30.08 52.71
C ALA A 10 8.21 -29.79 51.25
N VAL A 11 9.36 -30.31 50.85
CA VAL A 11 9.92 -30.13 49.48
C VAL A 11 9.16 -30.97 48.47
N LEU A 12 8.78 -32.20 48.83
CA LEU A 12 7.97 -33.06 47.94
C LEU A 12 6.55 -32.55 47.75
N GLY A 13 5.93 -31.90 48.76
CA GLY A 13 4.63 -31.28 48.64
C GLY A 13 4.65 -30.02 47.74
N LEU A 14 5.73 -29.24 47.78
CA LEU A 14 5.88 -28.03 46.93
C LEU A 14 6.11 -28.39 45.45
N ILE A 15 6.82 -29.46 45.13
CA ILE A 15 7.01 -29.94 43.75
C ILE A 15 5.71 -30.49 43.15
N ALA A 16 4.90 -31.18 43.96
CA ALA A 16 3.60 -31.69 43.49
C ALA A 16 2.57 -30.58 43.21
N VAL A 17 2.61 -29.46 43.94
CA VAL A 17 1.71 -28.30 43.70
C VAL A 17 2.13 -27.50 42.47
N LEU A 18 3.42 -27.39 42.15
CA LEU A 18 3.92 -26.74 40.94
C LEU A 18 3.67 -27.55 39.64
N ALA A 19 3.59 -28.89 39.74
CA ALA A 19 3.27 -29.73 38.58
C ALA A 19 1.77 -29.74 38.22
N ALA A 20 0.88 -29.31 39.11
CA ALA A 20 -0.56 -29.32 38.89
C ALA A 20 -1.09 -28.05 38.16
N GLN A 21 -0.24 -27.05 37.86
CA GLN A 21 -0.68 -25.79 37.26
C GLN A 21 -0.39 -25.64 35.75
N ALA A 22 0.20 -26.64 35.13
CA ALA A 22 0.28 -26.72 33.68
C ALA A 22 -0.97 -27.42 33.11
N ALA A 23 -2.17 -26.86 33.34
CA ALA A 23 -3.31 -27.24 32.55
C ALA A 23 -2.94 -26.84 31.10
N PRO A 24 -2.95 -27.75 30.11
CA PRO A 24 -2.77 -27.38 28.73
C PRO A 24 -3.85 -26.36 28.40
N ALA A 25 -3.47 -25.17 27.95
CA ALA A 25 -4.42 -24.22 27.38
C ALA A 25 -5.21 -25.01 26.33
N ALA A 26 -6.51 -25.19 26.57
CA ALA A 26 -7.37 -25.90 25.64
C ALA A 26 -7.25 -25.13 24.30
N ALA A 27 -6.72 -25.79 23.27
CA ALA A 27 -6.64 -25.21 21.94
C ALA A 27 -8.05 -24.76 21.56
N THR A 28 -8.23 -23.47 21.36
CA THR A 28 -9.54 -22.92 21.00
C THR A 28 -9.85 -23.34 19.58
N SER A 29 -10.93 -24.11 19.39
CA SER A 29 -11.40 -24.49 18.06
C SER A 29 -11.64 -23.24 17.21
N LEU A 30 -11.55 -23.38 15.88
CA LEU A 30 -11.92 -22.32 14.97
C LEU A 30 -13.39 -21.92 15.15
N GLU A 31 -13.66 -20.60 15.11
CA GLU A 31 -15.00 -20.02 15.25
C GLU A 31 -15.20 -18.90 14.22
N ILE A 32 -16.39 -18.84 13.62
CA ILE A 32 -16.80 -17.72 12.73
C ILE A 32 -17.18 -16.54 13.61
N SER A 33 -16.34 -15.50 13.66
CA SER A 33 -16.57 -14.31 14.47
C SER A 33 -17.34 -13.21 13.74
N ASP A 34 -17.23 -13.13 12.40
CA ASP A 34 -17.97 -12.18 11.56
C ASP A 34 -18.31 -12.81 10.22
N LEU A 35 -19.47 -12.42 9.68
CA LEU A 35 -19.94 -12.81 8.35
C LEU A 35 -20.76 -11.66 7.78
N PHE A 36 -20.39 -11.23 6.58
CA PHE A 36 -21.14 -10.29 5.77
C PHE A 36 -21.30 -10.84 4.36
N SER A 37 -22.44 -10.60 3.71
CA SER A 37 -22.67 -10.93 2.31
C SER A 37 -23.51 -9.88 1.61
N SER A 38 -23.27 -9.74 0.32
CA SER A 38 -24.12 -9.09 -0.66
C SER A 38 -24.36 -10.07 -1.82
N MET A 39 -25.05 -9.63 -2.86
CA MET A 39 -25.22 -10.43 -4.08
C MET A 39 -23.92 -10.63 -4.88
N GLU A 40 -22.91 -9.78 -4.66
CA GLU A 40 -21.66 -9.84 -5.41
C GLU A 40 -20.57 -10.65 -4.69
N SER A 41 -20.54 -10.55 -3.35
CA SER A 41 -19.42 -11.08 -2.57
C SER A 41 -19.79 -11.30 -1.11
N ALA A 42 -19.02 -12.15 -0.42
CA ALA A 42 -19.09 -12.32 1.02
C ALA A 42 -17.70 -12.17 1.65
N ASP A 43 -17.64 -11.72 2.91
CA ASP A 43 -16.44 -11.78 3.75
C ASP A 43 -16.74 -12.47 5.08
N ILE A 44 -15.76 -13.26 5.54
CA ILE A 44 -15.86 -14.08 6.74
C ILE A 44 -14.60 -13.90 7.57
N THR A 45 -14.76 -13.63 8.85
CA THR A 45 -13.65 -13.62 9.80
C THR A 45 -13.74 -14.82 10.73
N VAL A 46 -12.65 -15.58 10.79
CA VAL A 46 -12.50 -16.77 11.63
C VAL A 46 -11.43 -16.52 12.67
N LYS A 47 -11.69 -16.90 13.91
CA LYS A 47 -10.80 -16.84 15.06
C LYS A 47 -10.52 -18.24 15.58
N GLY A 48 -9.54 -18.38 16.48
CA GLY A 48 -9.15 -19.67 17.08
C GLY A 48 -7.86 -20.21 16.51
N GLU A 49 -7.69 -21.53 16.54
CA GLU A 49 -6.44 -22.19 16.11
C GLU A 49 -6.70 -23.40 15.21
N GLY A 50 -5.73 -23.71 14.36
CA GLY A 50 -5.73 -24.85 13.46
C GLY A 50 -6.27 -24.54 12.07
N ALA A 51 -6.28 -25.57 11.22
CA ALA A 51 -6.81 -25.52 9.86
C ALA A 51 -8.25 -26.03 9.82
N GLY A 52 -8.99 -25.67 8.77
CA GLY A 52 -10.39 -26.09 8.62
C GLY A 52 -10.88 -25.98 7.18
N ALA A 53 -12.13 -26.40 6.97
CA ALA A 53 -12.85 -26.23 5.72
C ALA A 53 -14.09 -25.38 5.97
N LEU A 54 -14.23 -24.32 5.20
CA LEU A 54 -15.36 -23.40 5.26
C LEU A 54 -16.24 -23.60 4.03
N GLN A 55 -17.52 -23.83 4.26
CA GLN A 55 -18.54 -23.84 3.22
C GLN A 55 -19.43 -22.64 3.40
N LEU A 56 -19.69 -21.92 2.31
CA LEU A 56 -20.64 -20.81 2.21
C LEU A 56 -21.74 -21.18 1.25
N ASP A 57 -22.97 -21.07 1.69
CA ASP A 57 -24.16 -21.25 0.87
C ASP A 57 -24.93 -19.94 0.79
N LEU A 58 -25.27 -19.50 -0.42
CA LEU A 58 -26.19 -18.40 -0.67
C LEU A 58 -27.57 -19.01 -0.97
N ILE A 59 -28.56 -18.58 -0.22
CA ILE A 59 -29.92 -19.16 -0.20
C ILE A 59 -30.94 -18.06 -0.51
N HIS A 60 -31.86 -18.32 -1.41
CA HIS A 60 -33.02 -17.49 -1.73
C HIS A 60 -34.30 -18.35 -1.70
N ASP A 61 -35.32 -17.90 -1.01
CA ASP A 61 -36.61 -18.62 -0.83
C ASP A 61 -36.46 -20.09 -0.40
N GLY A 62 -35.48 -20.37 0.45
CA GLY A 62 -35.17 -21.71 0.93
C GLY A 62 -34.34 -22.56 -0.04
N GLU A 63 -34.11 -22.10 -1.27
CA GLU A 63 -33.30 -22.77 -2.26
C GLU A 63 -31.85 -22.25 -2.25
N LYS A 64 -30.92 -23.17 -2.42
CA LYS A 64 -29.51 -22.87 -2.47
C LYS A 64 -29.09 -22.46 -3.88
N ILE A 65 -28.82 -21.18 -4.11
CA ILE A 65 -28.53 -20.62 -5.43
C ILE A 65 -27.03 -20.57 -5.74
N ALA A 66 -26.18 -20.53 -4.72
CA ALA A 66 -24.72 -20.59 -4.92
C ALA A 66 -24.03 -21.25 -3.72
N ARG A 67 -22.84 -21.83 -3.99
CA ARG A 67 -21.96 -22.42 -2.98
C ARG A 67 -20.51 -22.07 -3.27
N ARG A 68 -19.76 -21.78 -2.20
CA ARG A 68 -18.31 -21.68 -2.19
C ARG A 68 -17.72 -22.52 -1.07
N ASN A 69 -16.60 -23.18 -1.38
CA ASN A 69 -15.81 -23.93 -0.41
C ASN A 69 -14.41 -23.33 -0.35
N LEU A 70 -13.88 -23.13 0.86
CA LEU A 70 -12.55 -22.62 1.12
C LEU A 70 -11.83 -23.59 2.06
N VAL A 71 -10.56 -23.78 1.80
CA VAL A 71 -9.65 -24.45 2.75
C VAL A 71 -8.95 -23.35 3.54
N LEU A 72 -9.10 -23.42 4.86
CA LEU A 72 -8.51 -22.44 5.77
C LEU A 72 -7.22 -23.04 6.37
N ASP A 73 -6.14 -22.31 6.23
CA ASP A 73 -4.82 -22.64 6.79
C ASP A 73 -4.63 -22.14 8.24
N GLY A 74 -5.64 -21.46 8.79
CA GLY A 74 -5.64 -20.91 10.14
C GLY A 74 -6.71 -19.83 10.33
N PRO A 75 -6.65 -19.05 11.42
CA PRO A 75 -7.51 -17.90 11.62
C PRO A 75 -7.21 -16.77 10.61
N GLY A 76 -8.18 -15.90 10.36
CA GLY A 76 -8.04 -14.78 9.44
C GLY A 76 -9.36 -14.29 8.88
N THR A 77 -9.29 -13.41 7.90
CA THR A 77 -10.45 -12.94 7.14
C THR A 77 -10.31 -13.39 5.70
N TRP A 78 -11.37 -13.93 5.15
CA TRP A 78 -11.48 -14.34 3.76
C TRP A 78 -12.60 -13.56 3.08
N ALA A 79 -12.41 -13.26 1.81
CA ALA A 79 -13.48 -12.74 0.98
C ALA A 79 -13.59 -13.56 -0.30
N ILE A 80 -14.83 -13.74 -0.77
CA ILE A 80 -15.15 -14.47 -1.99
C ILE A 80 -16.03 -13.64 -2.89
N ARG A 81 -15.96 -13.91 -4.20
CA ARG A 81 -17.00 -13.48 -5.14
C ARG A 81 -18.00 -14.60 -5.38
N TRP A 82 -19.27 -14.25 -5.37
CA TRP A 82 -20.29 -15.16 -5.88
C TRP A 82 -20.11 -15.33 -7.40
N PRO A 83 -20.51 -16.47 -7.97
CA PRO A 83 -20.60 -16.58 -9.44
C PRO A 83 -21.62 -15.55 -9.96
N ALA A 84 -21.39 -15.06 -11.17
CA ALA A 84 -22.38 -14.21 -11.83
C ALA A 84 -23.72 -14.97 -11.94
N MET A 85 -24.78 -14.38 -11.43
CA MET A 85 -26.12 -14.95 -11.43
C MET A 85 -27.14 -13.86 -11.73
N GLN A 86 -28.29 -14.26 -12.27
CA GLN A 86 -29.44 -13.38 -12.38
C GLN A 86 -30.07 -13.28 -11.00
N ALA A 87 -29.99 -12.10 -10.38
CA ALA A 87 -30.53 -11.85 -9.07
C ALA A 87 -32.00 -11.44 -9.18
N GLU A 88 -32.87 -12.07 -8.40
CA GLU A 88 -34.25 -11.69 -8.22
C GLU A 88 -34.39 -10.78 -6.99
N GLU A 89 -35.41 -9.92 -6.98
CA GLU A 89 -35.70 -9.09 -5.81
C GLU A 89 -36.23 -9.98 -4.67
N GLY A 90 -35.63 -9.84 -3.46
CA GLY A 90 -36.10 -10.63 -2.33
C GLY A 90 -35.06 -10.73 -1.19
N SER A 91 -35.41 -11.55 -0.22
CA SER A 91 -34.61 -11.88 0.94
C SER A 91 -33.62 -12.98 0.64
N TYR A 92 -32.36 -12.74 0.96
CA TYR A 92 -31.25 -13.68 0.82
C TYR A 92 -30.64 -14.01 2.15
N ASN A 93 -30.14 -15.23 2.25
CA ASN A 93 -29.45 -15.71 3.44
C ASN A 93 -28.10 -16.32 3.04
N CYS A 94 -27.02 -15.77 3.52
CA CYS A 94 -25.69 -16.36 3.38
C CYS A 94 -25.37 -17.15 4.66
N CYS A 95 -25.25 -18.47 4.56
CA CYS A 95 -24.89 -19.33 5.68
C CYS A 95 -23.49 -19.91 5.50
N ALA A 96 -22.67 -19.75 6.51
CA ALA A 96 -21.30 -20.26 6.60
C ALA A 96 -21.25 -21.42 7.62
N SER A 97 -20.67 -22.56 7.21
CA SER A 97 -20.43 -23.72 8.07
C SER A 97 -18.93 -24.00 8.07
N LEU A 98 -18.32 -23.97 9.25
CA LEU A 98 -16.90 -24.23 9.46
C LEU A 98 -16.69 -25.62 10.04
N ARG A 99 -15.82 -26.41 9.40
CA ARG A 99 -15.50 -27.76 9.79
C ARG A 99 -14.03 -27.92 10.18
N GLN A 100 -13.77 -28.58 11.29
CA GLN A 100 -12.47 -29.11 11.67
C GLN A 100 -12.58 -30.63 11.84
N ASN A 101 -11.65 -31.39 11.30
CA ASN A 101 -11.66 -32.87 11.39
C ASN A 101 -13.02 -33.48 11.01
N GLN A 102 -13.64 -32.97 9.94
CA GLN A 102 -14.97 -33.37 9.42
C GLN A 102 -16.17 -33.04 10.32
N THR A 103 -15.94 -32.45 11.49
CA THR A 103 -17.00 -32.02 12.42
C THR A 103 -17.30 -30.54 12.22
N ILE A 104 -18.56 -30.15 12.19
CA ILE A 104 -18.98 -28.74 12.19
C ILE A 104 -18.66 -28.18 13.59
N VAL A 105 -17.80 -27.14 13.63
CA VAL A 105 -17.38 -26.49 14.87
C VAL A 105 -18.01 -25.10 15.05
N SER A 106 -18.45 -24.47 13.96
CA SER A 106 -19.12 -23.17 14.00
C SER A 106 -20.02 -22.98 12.78
N GLU A 107 -21.17 -22.37 13.00
CA GLU A 107 -22.09 -21.96 11.93
C GLU A 107 -22.57 -20.53 12.18
N ARG A 108 -22.72 -19.77 11.11
CA ARG A 108 -23.25 -18.42 11.15
C ARG A 108 -23.98 -18.09 9.87
N CYS A 109 -25.10 -17.39 9.98
CA CYS A 109 -25.86 -16.89 8.83
C CYS A 109 -25.96 -15.35 8.88
N PHE A 110 -25.99 -14.74 7.70
CA PHE A 110 -26.20 -13.31 7.49
C PHE A 110 -27.34 -13.12 6.51
N ASN A 111 -28.36 -12.36 6.91
CA ASN A 111 -29.54 -12.07 6.09
C ASN A 111 -29.39 -10.69 5.45
N PHE A 112 -29.74 -10.57 4.18
CA PHE A 112 -29.81 -9.30 3.49
C PHE A 112 -30.96 -9.30 2.48
N TYR A 113 -31.40 -8.13 2.07
CA TYR A 113 -32.38 -7.93 1.03
C TYR A 113 -31.73 -7.42 -0.24
N TYR A 114 -32.14 -7.91 -1.39
CA TYR A 114 -31.67 -7.43 -2.70
C TYR A 114 -32.87 -6.89 -3.48
N GLY A 115 -32.70 -5.73 -4.13
CA GLY A 115 -33.79 -5.04 -4.82
C GLY A 115 -34.60 -4.15 -3.86
N GLY A 116 -35.72 -3.64 -4.34
CA GLY A 116 -36.62 -2.78 -3.56
C GLY A 116 -36.18 -1.32 -3.46
N VAL A 117 -37.06 -0.52 -2.84
CA VAL A 117 -36.92 0.94 -2.73
C VAL A 117 -36.33 1.32 -1.35
N GLU A 118 -35.29 0.66 -0.90
CA GLU A 118 -34.58 1.20 0.27
C GLU A 118 -33.87 2.51 -0.11
N PRO A 119 -34.06 3.58 0.69
CA PRO A 119 -33.34 4.83 0.42
C PRO A 119 -31.84 4.58 0.57
N ILE A 120 -31.12 4.65 -0.54
CA ILE A 120 -29.67 4.57 -0.55
C ILE A 120 -29.13 5.82 0.17
N ARG A 121 -28.53 5.62 1.36
CA ARG A 121 -27.99 6.71 2.17
C ARG A 121 -26.64 7.19 1.63
N PHE A 122 -25.86 6.28 1.07
CA PHE A 122 -24.60 6.59 0.41
C PHE A 122 -24.43 5.71 -0.83
N ASP A 123 -23.63 6.22 -1.77
CA ASP A 123 -23.31 5.52 -3.01
C ASP A 123 -21.82 5.59 -3.29
N VAL A 124 -21.26 4.51 -3.81
CA VAL A 124 -19.88 4.45 -4.27
C VAL A 124 -19.87 4.69 -5.77
N ARG A 125 -19.36 5.84 -6.18
CA ARG A 125 -19.33 6.29 -7.57
C ARG A 125 -18.20 5.69 -8.36
N ASP A 126 -17.07 5.48 -7.69
CA ASP A 126 -15.89 4.86 -8.28
C ASP A 126 -15.15 4.05 -7.20
N PHE A 127 -14.66 2.90 -7.60
CA PHE A 127 -13.79 2.07 -6.78
C PHE A 127 -12.78 1.37 -7.68
N ARG A 128 -11.51 1.58 -7.39
CA ARG A 128 -10.38 0.94 -8.08
C ARG A 128 -9.34 0.50 -7.08
N ALA A 129 -8.70 -0.63 -7.38
CA ALA A 129 -7.53 -1.11 -6.68
C ALA A 129 -6.44 -1.46 -7.69
N ASP A 130 -5.22 -1.07 -7.39
CA ASP A 130 -4.03 -1.33 -8.20
C ASP A 130 -2.80 -1.54 -7.31
N SER A 131 -1.59 -1.55 -7.91
CA SER A 131 -0.33 -1.73 -7.18
C SER A 131 0.04 -0.58 -6.25
N ARG A 132 -0.61 0.58 -6.33
CA ARG A 132 -0.40 1.76 -5.48
C ARG A 132 -1.26 1.68 -4.23
N GLY A 133 -2.52 1.28 -4.42
CA GLY A 133 -3.50 1.31 -3.34
C GLY A 133 -4.93 1.12 -3.81
N MET A 134 -5.86 1.75 -3.10
CA MET A 134 -7.27 1.83 -3.47
C MET A 134 -7.69 3.29 -3.63
N HIS A 135 -8.46 3.54 -4.67
CA HIS A 135 -9.18 4.79 -4.90
C HIS A 135 -10.67 4.56 -4.71
N LEU A 136 -11.32 5.43 -3.96
CA LEU A 136 -12.74 5.34 -3.62
C LEU A 136 -13.38 6.73 -3.72
N ALA A 137 -14.49 6.84 -4.44
CA ALA A 137 -15.32 8.04 -4.48
C ALA A 137 -16.70 7.75 -3.89
N ILE A 138 -17.05 8.41 -2.80
CA ILE A 138 -18.30 8.21 -2.05
C ILE A 138 -19.14 9.47 -2.11
N SER A 139 -20.44 9.33 -2.38
CA SER A 139 -21.44 10.39 -2.24
C SER A 139 -22.58 9.93 -1.32
N ALA A 140 -23.25 10.86 -0.65
CA ALA A 140 -24.39 10.55 0.21
C ALA A 140 -25.58 11.48 -0.08
N SER A 141 -26.80 11.00 0.18
CA SER A 141 -28.01 11.83 0.08
C SER A 141 -28.06 12.91 1.16
N ASP A 142 -27.72 12.51 2.36
CA ASP A 142 -27.66 13.32 3.56
C ASP A 142 -26.31 13.16 4.23
N SER A 143 -25.92 14.14 5.05
CA SER A 143 -24.68 14.03 5.82
C SER A 143 -24.74 12.79 6.72
N THR A 144 -23.73 11.95 6.61
CA THR A 144 -23.63 10.70 7.36
C THR A 144 -22.21 10.42 7.79
N VAL A 145 -22.03 9.40 8.62
CA VAL A 145 -20.74 8.95 9.13
C VAL A 145 -20.57 7.48 8.80
N VAL A 146 -19.41 7.12 8.24
CA VAL A 146 -19.11 5.75 7.84
C VAL A 146 -17.82 5.24 8.46
N ASP A 147 -17.76 3.94 8.67
CA ASP A 147 -16.51 3.20 8.86
C ASP A 147 -16.10 2.57 7.53
N ILE A 148 -14.84 2.74 7.13
CA ILE A 148 -14.31 2.20 5.88
C ILE A 148 -13.24 1.16 6.21
N TYR A 149 -13.45 -0.06 5.76
CA TYR A 149 -12.48 -1.15 5.86
C TYR A 149 -11.81 -1.35 4.51
N TYR A 150 -10.49 -1.26 4.48
CA TYR A 150 -9.66 -1.54 3.32
C TYR A 150 -8.97 -2.88 3.52
N MET A 151 -9.13 -3.78 2.56
CA MET A 151 -8.57 -5.13 2.61
C MET A 151 -7.77 -5.42 1.35
N LEU A 152 -6.57 -5.93 1.50
CA LEU A 152 -5.80 -6.54 0.43
C LEU A 152 -5.89 -8.05 0.58
N LEU A 153 -6.30 -8.73 -0.47
CA LEU A 153 -6.50 -10.17 -0.48
C LEU A 153 -5.52 -10.82 -1.46
N GLU A 154 -5.01 -11.99 -1.09
CA GLU A 154 -4.27 -12.89 -1.95
C GLU A 154 -4.91 -14.28 -1.86
N GLY A 155 -5.35 -14.81 -3.00
CA GLY A 155 -6.09 -16.08 -3.02
C GLY A 155 -7.36 -16.09 -2.18
N GLY A 156 -8.03 -14.93 -2.05
CA GLY A 156 -9.21 -14.74 -1.24
C GLY A 156 -8.96 -14.54 0.27
N LYS A 157 -7.73 -14.72 0.77
CA LYS A 157 -7.34 -14.46 2.16
C LYS A 157 -6.84 -13.04 2.31
N ALA A 158 -7.31 -12.33 3.33
CA ALA A 158 -6.81 -11.01 3.63
C ALA A 158 -5.37 -11.08 4.18
N VAL A 159 -4.43 -10.51 3.44
CA VAL A 159 -3.03 -10.35 3.84
C VAL A 159 -2.80 -9.01 4.56
N TYR A 160 -3.71 -8.07 4.37
CA TYR A 160 -3.69 -6.78 5.06
C TYR A 160 -5.12 -6.26 5.23
N ILE A 161 -5.43 -5.75 6.42
CA ILE A 161 -6.71 -5.09 6.73
C ILE A 161 -6.41 -3.84 7.53
N THR A 162 -7.08 -2.75 7.18
CA THR A 162 -7.09 -1.53 7.98
C THR A 162 -8.48 -0.90 7.98
N LYS A 163 -8.72 0.01 8.91
CA LYS A 163 -10.00 0.67 9.11
C LYS A 163 -9.81 2.16 9.33
N GLU A 164 -10.53 2.98 8.57
CA GLU A 164 -10.80 4.37 8.92
C GLU A 164 -12.14 4.43 9.66
N GLN A 165 -12.13 5.02 10.85
CA GLN A 165 -13.31 5.09 11.70
C GLN A 165 -13.97 6.46 11.62
N ALA A 166 -15.30 6.47 11.66
CA ALA A 166 -16.11 7.66 11.79
C ALA A 166 -15.79 8.76 10.75
N VAL A 167 -15.64 8.33 9.48
CA VAL A 167 -15.38 9.24 8.35
C VAL A 167 -16.66 10.00 8.02
N PRO A 168 -16.68 11.34 8.12
CA PRO A 168 -17.84 12.13 7.76
C PRO A 168 -17.98 12.21 6.22
N ILE A 169 -19.17 11.95 5.72
CA ILE A 169 -19.57 12.13 4.32
C ILE A 169 -20.59 13.24 4.26
N ALA A 170 -20.28 14.31 3.53
CA ALA A 170 -21.21 15.43 3.34
C ALA A 170 -22.40 14.98 2.46
N GLY A 171 -23.60 15.47 2.79
CA GLY A 171 -24.80 15.22 2.03
C GLY A 171 -24.80 15.96 0.69
N SER A 172 -24.21 15.37 -0.34
CA SER A 172 -24.22 15.87 -1.71
C SER A 172 -23.93 14.77 -2.70
N TYR A 173 -24.93 14.36 -3.47
CA TYR A 173 -24.71 13.42 -4.58
C TYR A 173 -23.86 14.00 -5.72
N SER A 174 -23.83 15.32 -5.86
CA SER A 174 -23.11 15.99 -6.96
C SER A 174 -21.61 16.14 -6.71
N THR A 175 -21.19 16.03 -5.46
CA THR A 175 -19.78 16.24 -5.06
C THR A 175 -19.29 15.04 -4.23
N PRO A 176 -18.86 13.96 -4.89
CA PRO A 176 -18.33 12.81 -4.16
C PRO A 176 -17.04 13.18 -3.42
N ILE A 177 -16.84 12.57 -2.27
CA ILE A 177 -15.58 12.65 -1.51
C ILE A 177 -14.66 11.56 -2.05
N ALA A 178 -13.51 11.97 -2.58
CA ALA A 178 -12.45 11.05 -2.97
C ALA A 178 -11.61 10.63 -1.76
N LYS A 179 -11.25 9.37 -1.72
CA LYS A 179 -10.36 8.74 -0.73
C LYS A 179 -9.33 7.90 -1.45
N ASP A 180 -8.07 8.19 -1.22
CA ASP A 180 -6.95 7.40 -1.70
C ASP A 180 -6.31 6.70 -0.50
N TYR A 181 -6.16 5.39 -0.60
CA TYR A 181 -5.54 4.57 0.42
C TYR A 181 -4.34 3.82 -0.18
N ALA A 182 -3.12 4.21 0.20
CA ALA A 182 -1.90 3.53 -0.24
C ALA A 182 -1.67 2.23 0.55
N TRP A 183 -1.34 1.14 -0.14
CA TRP A 183 -0.96 -0.10 0.53
C TRP A 183 0.25 0.11 1.43
N LYS A 184 0.22 -0.45 2.64
CA LYS A 184 1.39 -0.53 3.53
C LYS A 184 2.17 -1.82 3.35
N GLN A 185 1.59 -2.79 2.68
CA GLN A 185 2.20 -4.08 2.35
C GLN A 185 3.04 -3.96 1.08
N ILE A 186 4.20 -4.60 1.05
CA ILE A 186 5.00 -4.79 -0.17
C ILE A 186 4.33 -5.88 -1.00
N LEU A 187 4.13 -5.61 -2.28
CA LEU A 187 3.51 -6.54 -3.22
C LEU A 187 4.57 -7.30 -4.02
N GLN A 188 4.25 -8.51 -4.42
CA GLN A 188 5.11 -9.33 -5.28
C GLN A 188 4.74 -9.11 -6.75
N LYS A 189 5.73 -8.74 -7.58
CA LYS A 189 5.54 -8.50 -9.02
C LYS A 189 4.89 -9.72 -9.71
N GLY A 190 3.86 -9.45 -10.49
CA GLY A 190 3.16 -10.47 -11.28
C GLY A 190 2.09 -11.25 -10.51
N HIS A 191 2.01 -11.17 -9.17
CA HIS A 191 0.96 -11.81 -8.39
C HIS A 191 -0.38 -11.10 -8.61
N ILE A 192 -1.45 -11.89 -8.52
CA ILE A 192 -2.82 -11.37 -8.58
C ILE A 192 -3.30 -11.14 -7.16
N TYR A 193 -3.68 -9.91 -6.90
CA TYR A 193 -4.30 -9.47 -5.65
C TYR A 193 -5.73 -8.99 -5.91
N GLU A 194 -6.50 -8.90 -4.84
CA GLU A 194 -7.82 -8.27 -4.86
C GLU A 194 -7.85 -7.18 -3.79
N GLY A 195 -8.22 -5.98 -4.20
CA GLY A 195 -8.60 -4.92 -3.29
C GLY A 195 -10.08 -5.03 -2.95
N ARG A 196 -10.42 -5.02 -1.66
CA ARG A 196 -11.81 -5.00 -1.19
C ARG A 196 -12.02 -3.83 -0.24
N VAL A 197 -13.07 -3.08 -0.48
CA VAL A 197 -13.57 -2.06 0.45
C VAL A 197 -14.91 -2.51 1.01
N LYS A 198 -15.09 -2.40 2.35
CA LYS A 198 -16.38 -2.56 3.03
C LYS A 198 -16.67 -1.27 3.78
N ILE A 199 -17.83 -0.68 3.51
CA ILE A 199 -18.26 0.60 4.09
C ILE A 199 -19.48 0.31 4.94
N VAL A 200 -19.43 0.73 6.19
CA VAL A 200 -20.50 0.57 7.18
C VAL A 200 -21.00 1.96 7.57
N GLU A 201 -22.21 2.30 7.20
CA GLU A 201 -22.87 3.53 7.62
C GLU A 201 -23.40 3.34 9.06
N LEU A 202 -23.01 4.28 9.95
CA LEU A 202 -23.19 4.07 11.41
C LEU A 202 -24.60 4.39 11.92
N ASN A 203 -25.37 5.22 11.22
CA ASN A 203 -26.68 5.66 11.71
C ASN A 203 -27.78 4.63 11.43
N HIS A 204 -27.68 3.89 10.30
CA HIS A 204 -28.70 2.95 9.85
C HIS A 204 -28.17 1.54 9.62
N ASN A 205 -26.88 1.29 9.94
CA ASN A 205 -26.18 0.01 9.70
C ASN A 205 -26.21 -0.47 8.23
N GLN A 206 -26.31 0.47 7.28
CA GLN A 206 -26.21 0.11 5.87
C GLN A 206 -24.78 -0.29 5.53
N ILE A 207 -24.61 -1.47 4.94
CA ILE A 207 -23.28 -2.00 4.60
C ILE A 207 -23.20 -2.20 3.09
N ARG A 208 -22.11 -1.74 2.49
CA ARG A 208 -21.75 -2.01 1.09
C ARG A 208 -20.31 -2.48 1.00
N ALA A 209 -20.05 -3.39 0.08
CA ALA A 209 -18.70 -3.88 -0.17
C ALA A 209 -18.46 -4.03 -1.67
N PHE A 210 -17.28 -3.66 -2.09
CA PHE A 210 -16.82 -3.71 -3.49
C PHE A 210 -15.47 -4.42 -3.53
N MET A 211 -15.20 -5.13 -4.62
CA MET A 211 -13.98 -5.88 -4.79
C MET A 211 -13.49 -5.78 -6.24
N ASN A 212 -12.21 -5.51 -6.42
CA ASN A 212 -11.55 -5.41 -7.71
C ASN A 212 -10.24 -6.21 -7.69
N SER A 213 -10.01 -7.02 -8.73
CA SER A 213 -8.77 -7.78 -8.89
C SER A 213 -7.78 -6.98 -9.74
N PHE A 214 -6.49 -7.07 -9.40
CA PHE A 214 -5.41 -6.47 -10.16
C PHE A 214 -4.17 -7.36 -10.15
N GLN A 215 -3.36 -7.25 -11.19
CA GLN A 215 -2.03 -7.83 -11.20
C GLN A 215 -1.04 -6.80 -10.66
N ALA A 216 -0.20 -7.22 -9.71
CA ALA A 216 0.82 -6.35 -9.13
C ALA A 216 1.94 -6.08 -10.14
N VAL A 217 2.13 -4.81 -10.48
CA VAL A 217 3.16 -4.33 -11.39
C VAL A 217 3.99 -3.25 -10.72
N ASP A 218 5.28 -3.25 -10.98
CA ASP A 218 6.17 -2.15 -10.60
C ASP A 218 5.89 -0.93 -11.49
N ASP A 219 6.06 0.25 -10.91
CA ASP A 219 5.84 1.51 -11.58
C ASP A 219 6.79 2.57 -11.00
N ALA A 220 7.42 3.35 -11.89
CA ALA A 220 8.29 4.46 -11.54
C ALA A 220 8.30 5.49 -12.68
N SER A 221 8.61 6.72 -12.33
CA SER A 221 8.69 7.85 -13.27
C SER A 221 9.89 8.74 -13.00
N ILE A 222 10.33 9.47 -14.02
CA ILE A 222 11.31 10.54 -13.89
C ILE A 222 10.55 11.79 -13.42
N THR A 223 10.98 12.41 -12.31
CA THR A 223 10.35 13.61 -11.77
C THR A 223 11.13 14.87 -12.01
N GLU A 224 12.47 14.76 -12.05
CA GLU A 224 13.38 15.88 -12.27
C GLU A 224 14.56 15.41 -13.11
N THR A 225 15.05 16.30 -13.96
CA THR A 225 16.30 16.10 -14.71
C THR A 225 17.18 17.35 -14.59
N TYR A 226 18.46 17.14 -14.50
CA TYR A 226 19.47 18.19 -14.59
C TYR A 226 20.58 17.76 -15.57
N GLN A 227 21.06 18.70 -16.36
CA GLN A 227 22.14 18.45 -17.33
C GLN A 227 22.97 19.70 -17.58
N ASP A 228 24.25 19.51 -17.75
CA ASP A 228 25.21 20.56 -18.13
C ASP A 228 26.36 19.98 -18.97
N GLU A 229 27.39 20.79 -19.22
CA GLU A 229 28.57 20.40 -19.98
C GLU A 229 29.46 19.36 -19.26
N THR A 230 29.21 19.07 -17.98
CA THR A 230 30.01 18.13 -17.17
C THR A 230 29.31 16.79 -16.94
N GLY A 231 27.97 16.76 -16.97
CA GLY A 231 27.21 15.56 -16.68
C GLY A 231 25.72 15.73 -16.80
N ALA A 232 25.00 14.74 -16.31
CA ALA A 232 23.54 14.77 -16.20
C ALA A 232 23.09 13.97 -14.98
N SER A 233 21.91 14.31 -14.48
CA SER A 233 21.24 13.53 -13.44
C SER A 233 19.73 13.44 -13.71
N ALA A 234 19.11 12.41 -13.15
CA ALA A 234 17.67 12.27 -13.15
C ALA A 234 17.21 11.69 -11.81
N THR A 235 16.15 12.29 -11.26
CA THR A 235 15.48 11.81 -10.07
C THR A 235 14.34 10.88 -10.48
N VAL A 236 14.33 9.67 -9.93
CA VAL A 236 13.34 8.64 -10.18
C VAL A 236 12.48 8.46 -8.95
N LEU A 237 11.17 8.58 -9.11
CA LEU A 237 10.16 8.35 -8.08
C LEU A 237 9.52 6.97 -8.29
N GLY A 238 9.49 6.16 -7.23
CA GLY A 238 8.71 4.94 -7.20
C GLY A 238 7.21 5.23 -7.01
N ASN A 239 6.36 4.62 -7.84
CA ASN A 239 4.92 4.88 -7.88
C ASN A 239 4.08 3.71 -7.37
N SER A 240 4.67 2.54 -7.09
CA SER A 240 3.93 1.34 -6.69
C SER A 240 4.50 0.69 -5.43
N ARG A 241 3.72 -0.21 -4.83
CA ARG A 241 4.19 -1.03 -3.68
C ARG A 241 4.88 -2.32 -4.13
N VAL A 242 5.04 -2.52 -5.43
CA VAL A 242 5.95 -3.52 -6.00
C VAL A 242 7.32 -2.86 -6.11
N PRO A 243 8.39 -3.45 -5.56
CA PRO A 243 9.72 -2.88 -5.65
C PRO A 243 10.15 -2.69 -7.11
N PHE A 244 10.38 -1.45 -7.51
CA PHE A 244 10.93 -1.14 -8.82
C PHE A 244 12.43 -1.39 -8.81
N VAL A 245 12.93 -2.07 -9.83
CA VAL A 245 14.35 -2.27 -10.11
C VAL A 245 14.56 -2.02 -11.59
N GLY A 246 15.39 -1.05 -11.93
CA GLY A 246 15.57 -0.65 -13.32
C GLY A 246 16.91 0.00 -13.62
N TYR A 247 16.96 0.68 -14.75
CA TYR A 247 18.14 1.40 -15.23
C TYR A 247 17.71 2.74 -15.81
N LEU A 248 18.53 3.76 -15.58
CA LEU A 248 18.50 5.01 -16.34
C LEU A 248 19.53 4.92 -17.46
N ARG A 249 19.07 5.14 -18.70
CA ARG A 249 19.90 5.25 -19.89
C ARG A 249 19.93 6.70 -20.34
N PHE A 250 21.13 7.29 -20.32
CA PHE A 250 21.41 8.63 -20.82
C PHE A 250 22.04 8.49 -22.21
N THR A 251 21.41 9.06 -23.22
CA THR A 251 21.86 9.01 -24.61
C THR A 251 22.09 10.43 -25.10
N LEU A 252 23.34 10.75 -25.44
CA LEU A 252 23.75 12.09 -25.88
C LEU A 252 23.91 12.11 -27.39
N TYR A 253 23.30 13.10 -28.04
CA TYR A 253 23.41 13.35 -29.49
C TYR A 253 23.94 14.75 -29.77
N GLN A 254 24.65 14.90 -30.91
CA GLN A 254 25.01 16.19 -31.47
C GLN A 254 24.74 16.15 -32.98
N ASN A 255 24.02 17.14 -33.49
CA ASN A 255 23.62 17.22 -34.91
C ASN A 255 22.96 15.92 -35.44
N GLY A 256 22.16 15.25 -34.60
CA GLY A 256 21.51 13.98 -34.94
C GLY A 256 22.41 12.73 -34.87
N SER A 257 23.69 12.92 -34.59
CA SER A 257 24.64 11.81 -34.44
C SER A 257 24.77 11.39 -32.98
N LEU A 258 24.73 10.08 -32.73
CA LEU A 258 24.95 9.51 -31.40
C LEU A 258 26.40 9.72 -30.96
N LEU A 259 26.60 10.34 -29.79
CA LEU A 259 27.92 10.55 -29.20
C LEU A 259 28.23 9.61 -28.04
N ASN A 260 27.28 9.42 -27.15
CA ASN A 260 27.49 8.61 -25.96
C ASN A 260 26.21 7.92 -25.50
N ILE A 261 26.36 6.74 -24.90
CA ILE A 261 25.29 6.04 -24.16
C ILE A 261 25.89 5.62 -22.83
N THR A 262 25.23 6.01 -21.75
CA THR A 262 25.60 5.60 -20.39
C THR A 262 24.38 5.03 -19.70
N GLU A 263 24.50 3.83 -19.13
CA GLU A 263 23.46 3.20 -18.33
C GLU A 263 23.88 3.13 -16.85
N LYS A 264 22.98 3.48 -15.97
CA LYS A 264 23.17 3.28 -14.53
C LYS A 264 21.96 2.60 -13.92
N LYS A 265 22.22 1.63 -13.04
CA LYS A 265 21.18 0.95 -12.28
C LYS A 265 20.56 1.93 -11.26
N THR A 266 19.21 1.93 -11.17
CA THR A 266 18.51 2.64 -10.10
C THR A 266 18.64 1.87 -8.79
N PRO A 267 18.57 2.53 -7.63
CA PRO A 267 18.24 1.87 -6.37
C PRO A 267 16.89 1.16 -6.45
N VAL A 268 16.57 0.33 -5.46
CA VAL A 268 15.25 -0.28 -5.33
C VAL A 268 14.30 0.76 -4.77
N LEU A 269 13.21 1.05 -5.49
CA LEU A 269 12.25 2.09 -5.13
C LEU A 269 10.87 1.48 -4.85
N LEU A 270 10.20 1.99 -3.84
CA LEU A 270 8.78 1.77 -3.53
C LEU A 270 8.01 3.09 -3.69
N ALA A 271 6.69 3.01 -3.63
CA ALA A 271 5.84 4.21 -3.71
C ALA A 271 6.25 5.26 -2.66
N GLY A 272 6.63 6.44 -3.16
CA GLY A 272 7.08 7.57 -2.36
C GLY A 272 8.59 7.65 -2.12
N ASP A 273 9.37 6.63 -2.50
CA ASP A 273 10.83 6.71 -2.50
C ASP A 273 11.27 7.45 -3.77
N ASP A 274 12.16 8.44 -3.62
CA ASP A 274 12.78 9.15 -4.72
C ASP A 274 14.30 9.12 -4.57
N GLU A 275 15.00 8.89 -5.69
CA GLU A 275 16.45 8.80 -5.74
C GLU A 275 17.00 9.42 -7.01
N THR A 276 18.08 10.19 -6.86
CA THR A 276 18.76 10.82 -7.98
C THR A 276 19.94 9.97 -8.44
N VAL A 277 19.98 9.69 -9.72
CA VAL A 277 21.07 8.97 -10.38
C VAL A 277 21.84 9.94 -11.26
N GLU A 278 23.14 10.06 -11.03
CA GLU A 278 24.03 11.00 -11.71
C GLU A 278 25.01 10.28 -12.62
N ILE A 279 25.35 10.93 -13.72
CA ILE A 279 26.46 10.55 -14.61
C ILE A 279 27.35 11.76 -14.88
N THR A 280 28.61 11.50 -15.18
CA THR A 280 29.56 12.49 -15.69
C THR A 280 29.99 12.10 -17.11
N TRP A 281 30.15 13.09 -17.98
CA TRP A 281 30.71 12.82 -19.31
C TRP A 281 32.20 12.45 -19.20
N ASN A 282 32.76 11.82 -20.25
CA ASN A 282 34.20 11.50 -20.33
C ASN A 282 35.07 12.75 -20.55
N GLY A 283 34.71 13.88 -19.99
CA GLY A 283 35.29 15.20 -20.15
C GLY A 283 34.19 16.24 -20.29
N THR A 284 34.54 17.53 -20.19
CA THR A 284 33.60 18.62 -20.45
C THR A 284 33.22 18.62 -21.94
N LEU A 285 31.93 18.80 -22.25
CA LEU A 285 31.46 18.88 -23.61
C LEU A 285 32.09 20.08 -24.34
N GLU A 286 32.46 19.89 -25.61
CA GLU A 286 32.92 20.99 -26.46
C GLU A 286 31.72 21.99 -26.68
N PRO A 287 32.05 23.30 -26.94
CA PRO A 287 31.00 24.26 -27.19
C PRO A 287 30.03 23.86 -28.31
N GLY A 288 28.74 23.90 -28.03
CA GLY A 288 27.74 23.50 -29.00
C GLY A 288 26.37 23.11 -28.37
N ILE A 289 25.47 22.69 -29.23
CA ILE A 289 24.13 22.26 -28.84
C ILE A 289 24.07 20.74 -28.91
N TYR A 290 23.61 20.13 -27.82
CA TYR A 290 23.44 18.68 -27.68
C TYR A 290 22.00 18.34 -27.32
N GLN A 291 21.53 17.16 -27.71
CA GLN A 291 20.28 16.59 -27.25
C GLN A 291 20.59 15.44 -26.30
N LEU A 292 20.02 15.50 -25.11
CA LEU A 292 20.07 14.44 -24.13
C LEU A 292 18.72 13.73 -24.07
N ARG A 293 18.72 12.41 -24.26
CA ARG A 293 17.58 11.56 -24.06
C ARG A 293 17.80 10.68 -22.84
N THR A 294 16.99 10.87 -21.82
CA THR A 294 17.00 10.10 -20.57
C THR A 294 15.82 9.14 -20.56
N VAL A 295 16.09 7.85 -20.47
CA VAL A 295 15.07 6.79 -20.54
C VAL A 295 15.14 5.97 -19.25
N LEU A 296 14.02 5.85 -18.56
CA LEU A 296 13.86 4.93 -17.46
C LEU A 296 13.40 3.57 -18.00
N LEU A 297 14.19 2.56 -17.74
CA LEU A 297 13.96 1.17 -18.19
C LEU A 297 13.68 0.29 -16.98
N SER A 298 12.71 -0.60 -17.08
CA SER A 298 12.52 -1.67 -16.12
C SER A 298 13.61 -2.75 -16.30
N GLN A 299 13.66 -3.72 -15.39
CA GLN A 299 14.64 -4.81 -15.41
C GLN A 299 14.57 -5.66 -16.68
N ASP A 300 13.40 -5.78 -17.31
CA ASP A 300 13.20 -6.51 -18.57
C ASP A 300 13.51 -5.67 -19.82
N GLY A 301 13.91 -4.42 -19.64
CA GLY A 301 14.23 -3.49 -20.72
C GLY A 301 13.04 -2.73 -21.30
N SER A 302 11.83 -2.90 -20.74
CA SER A 302 10.68 -2.10 -21.15
C SER A 302 10.84 -0.64 -20.72
N VAL A 303 10.40 0.29 -21.56
CA VAL A 303 10.44 1.73 -21.29
C VAL A 303 9.32 2.07 -20.31
N MET A 304 9.70 2.65 -19.17
CA MET A 304 8.78 3.13 -18.14
C MET A 304 8.48 4.60 -18.33
N ASP A 305 9.53 5.41 -18.60
CA ASP A 305 9.41 6.84 -18.77
C ASP A 305 10.54 7.39 -19.64
N LEU A 306 10.36 8.58 -20.22
CA LEU A 306 11.30 9.20 -21.13
C LEU A 306 11.24 10.72 -21.02
N GLU A 307 12.44 11.33 -20.91
CA GLU A 307 12.64 12.78 -20.96
C GLU A 307 13.67 13.15 -22.01
N GLU A 308 13.41 14.23 -22.76
CA GLU A 308 14.33 14.80 -23.75
C GLU A 308 14.67 16.24 -23.40
N ASN A 309 15.95 16.53 -23.33
CA ASN A 309 16.49 17.83 -22.92
C ASN A 309 17.55 18.33 -23.89
N VAL A 310 17.81 19.62 -23.88
CA VAL A 310 18.86 20.25 -24.65
C VAL A 310 19.94 20.75 -23.70
N ILE A 311 21.22 20.50 -24.06
CA ILE A 311 22.38 21.04 -23.38
C ILE A 311 23.01 22.08 -24.31
N GLU A 312 23.15 23.31 -23.83
CA GLU A 312 23.92 24.37 -24.49
C GLU A 312 25.27 24.50 -23.75
N ALA A 313 26.31 23.89 -24.32
CA ALA A 313 27.65 23.98 -23.79
C ALA A 313 28.35 25.27 -24.26
N GLU A 314 28.69 26.14 -23.32
CA GLU A 314 29.35 27.40 -23.59
C GLU A 314 30.87 27.25 -23.72
N PRO A 315 31.56 28.12 -24.49
CA PRO A 315 33.02 28.16 -24.48
C PRO A 315 33.53 28.47 -23.08
N LEU A 316 34.49 27.66 -22.58
CA LEU A 316 35.19 27.97 -21.35
C LEU A 316 35.78 29.37 -21.46
N GLN A 317 35.21 30.34 -20.75
CA GLN A 317 35.82 31.66 -20.62
C GLN A 317 37.15 31.45 -19.87
N ARG A 318 38.28 31.51 -20.60
CA ARG A 318 39.58 31.62 -19.97
C ARG A 318 39.60 32.94 -19.18
N ILE A 319 39.37 32.87 -17.89
CA ILE A 319 39.67 33.98 -16.99
C ILE A 319 41.17 34.20 -17.12
N ASN A 320 41.56 35.12 -18.01
CA ASN A 320 42.93 35.58 -18.05
C ASN A 320 43.21 36.22 -16.70
N ALA A 321 43.97 35.51 -15.86
CA ALA A 321 44.35 35.92 -14.50
C ALA A 321 45.32 37.13 -14.51
N THR A 322 45.27 37.97 -15.56
CA THR A 322 46.16 39.10 -15.74
C THR A 322 45.55 40.47 -15.41
N ASP A 323 44.24 40.55 -15.05
CA ASP A 323 43.61 41.86 -14.89
C ASP A 323 42.96 42.12 -13.50
N THR A 324 43.42 41.51 -12.43
CA THR A 324 42.96 41.91 -11.08
C THR A 324 44.12 42.22 -10.12
N ALA A 325 45.04 43.08 -10.57
CA ALA A 325 45.88 43.82 -9.64
C ALA A 325 45.38 45.27 -9.49
N GLU A 326 44.09 45.50 -9.44
CA GLU A 326 43.54 46.78 -9.00
C GLU A 326 43.03 46.68 -7.57
N LYS A 327 43.74 47.39 -6.71
CA LYS A 327 43.55 47.66 -5.31
C LYS A 327 42.06 47.80 -4.94
N SER A 328 41.38 46.80 -4.43
CA SER A 328 40.24 46.96 -3.57
C SER A 328 40.67 47.00 -2.11
N GLY A 329 41.08 48.20 -1.66
CA GLY A 329 41.19 48.51 -0.26
C GLY A 329 39.83 48.45 0.40
N LEU A 330 39.40 47.30 0.85
CA LEU A 330 38.24 47.17 1.75
C LEU A 330 38.67 47.75 3.11
N PRO A 331 37.94 48.74 3.65
CA PRO A 331 38.22 49.26 4.98
C PRO A 331 37.95 48.15 6.00
N SER A 332 39.02 47.84 6.75
CA SER A 332 39.10 46.79 7.79
C SER A 332 38.10 46.93 8.95
N GLY A 333 37.15 47.87 8.85
CA GLY A 333 36.10 48.09 9.85
C GLY A 333 34.86 47.22 9.72
N LEU A 334 34.55 46.68 8.52
CA LEU A 334 33.29 45.89 8.32
C LEU A 334 33.41 44.40 8.73
N ALA A 335 34.63 43.85 8.72
CA ALA A 335 34.85 42.46 9.16
C ALA A 335 34.65 42.28 10.68
N ALA A 336 34.99 43.32 11.49
CA ALA A 336 34.81 43.28 12.93
C ALA A 336 33.33 43.31 13.38
N LEU A 337 32.46 43.95 12.57
CA LEU A 337 31.02 44.06 12.91
C LEU A 337 30.28 42.72 12.68
N ALA A 338 30.66 41.97 11.63
CA ALA A 338 30.04 40.69 11.34
C ALA A 338 30.33 39.60 12.41
N ILE A 339 31.52 39.62 12.99
CA ILE A 339 31.93 38.68 14.06
C ILE A 339 31.19 39.00 15.37
N LEU A 340 30.93 40.27 15.68
CA LEU A 340 30.20 40.68 16.87
C LEU A 340 28.71 40.29 16.81
N ILE A 341 28.09 40.37 15.63
CA ILE A 341 26.68 39.96 15.43
C ILE A 341 26.53 38.43 15.54
N ALA A 342 27.45 37.65 14.99
CA ALA A 342 27.45 36.18 15.11
C ALA A 342 27.64 35.70 16.55
N ALA A 343 28.46 36.39 17.38
CA ALA A 343 28.64 36.07 18.79
C ALA A 343 27.43 36.37 19.65
N LEU A 344 26.65 37.43 19.33
CA LEU A 344 25.42 37.80 20.04
C LEU A 344 24.25 36.84 19.76
N ILE A 345 24.16 36.28 18.56
CA ILE A 345 23.10 35.29 18.20
C ILE A 345 23.38 33.94 18.89
N ARG A 346 24.63 33.56 19.10
CA ARG A 346 24.98 32.30 19.77
C ARG A 346 24.77 32.28 21.29
N ARG A 347 24.51 33.44 21.91
CA ARG A 347 24.28 33.59 23.37
C ARG A 347 22.78 33.55 23.75
N ARG A 348 21.87 33.43 22.77
CA ARG A 348 20.40 33.39 22.99
C ARG A 348 19.75 32.08 22.58
N ARG A 349 20.52 31.01 22.43
CA ARG A 349 19.99 29.64 22.30
C ARG A 349 20.43 28.76 23.46
#